data_03c88d178110bdcf6bed21c48d4ee02e
#
_entry.id   03c88d178110bdcf6bed21c48d4ee02e
#
_cell.length_a   1.000
_cell.length_b   1.000
_cell.length_c   1.000
_cell.angle_alpha   90.00
_cell.angle_beta   90.00
_cell.angle_gamma   90.00
#
_symmetry.space_group_name_H-M   'P 1'
#
loop_
_entity.id
_entity.type
_entity.pdbx_description
1 polymer ?
#
loop_
_entity_poly.entity_id
_entity_poly.type
_entity_poly.pdbx_seq_one_letter_code
_entity_poly.pdbx_strand_id
1 'polypeptide(L)'
;PKVIDDIVNYFLSHPELNYVSNTIEPSYPVGIDVEVFSFEALKTAWVNAKKSVEREHVTPYIIYNPSLFNIANYKNSKQLSYLRWTIDTKEDLQMTKEVYNRLYVEDKIFYMDDILQLLQKYPHISDINSSIEQFAIEPGVK
;
A
#
# COMPACT_ATOMS: atom_id res chain seq x y z
N PRO A 1 2.78 0.39 11.56
CA PRO A 1 1.84 -0.41 12.34
C PRO A 1 0.43 0.18 12.35
N LYS A 2 0.25 1.47 12.71
CA LYS A 2 -1.08 2.08 12.86
C LYS A 2 -2.00 1.91 11.64
N VAL A 3 -1.50 2.14 10.43
CA VAL A 3 -2.30 1.99 9.19
C VAL A 3 -2.78 0.54 9.02
N ILE A 4 -1.93 -0.43 9.37
CA ILE A 4 -2.29 -1.87 9.34
C ILE A 4 -3.42 -2.13 10.33
N ASP A 5 -3.27 -1.68 11.58
CA ASP A 5 -4.28 -1.88 12.62
C ASP A 5 -5.61 -1.23 12.27
N ASP A 6 -5.57 -0.01 11.71
CA ASP A 6 -6.77 0.73 11.29
C ASP A 6 -7.52 -0.04 10.19
N ILE A 7 -6.82 -0.58 9.18
CA ILE A 7 -7.44 -1.32 8.06
C ILE A 7 -7.94 -2.69 8.52
N VAL A 8 -7.21 -3.38 9.39
CA VAL A 8 -7.65 -4.65 9.99
C VAL A 8 -8.92 -4.43 10.82
N ASN A 9 -8.94 -3.40 11.67
CA ASN A 9 -10.13 -3.08 12.47
C ASN A 9 -11.33 -2.70 11.59
N TYR A 10 -11.09 -1.96 10.50
CA TYR A 10 -12.12 -1.65 9.52
C TYR A 10 -12.69 -2.93 8.90
N PHE A 11 -11.84 -3.85 8.44
CA PHE A 11 -12.27 -5.12 7.88
C PHE A 11 -13.06 -5.95 8.87
N LEU A 12 -12.59 -6.06 10.13
CA LEU A 12 -13.27 -6.84 11.17
C LEU A 12 -14.63 -6.24 11.58
N SER A 13 -14.81 -4.93 11.43
CA SER A 13 -16.08 -4.25 11.71
C SER A 13 -17.09 -4.32 10.56
N HIS A 14 -16.70 -4.87 9.39
CA HIS A 14 -17.54 -5.03 8.21
C HIS A 14 -17.53 -6.50 7.74
N PRO A 15 -18.27 -7.38 8.44
CA PRO A 15 -18.23 -8.83 8.18
C PRO A 15 -18.74 -9.25 6.79
N GLU A 16 -19.41 -8.36 6.08
CA GLU A 16 -19.85 -8.55 4.70
C GLU A 16 -18.71 -8.44 3.69
N LEU A 17 -17.57 -7.82 4.06
CA LEU A 17 -16.45 -7.62 3.15
C LEU A 17 -15.61 -8.88 3.00
N ASN A 18 -15.18 -9.12 1.78
CA ASN A 18 -14.22 -10.17 1.44
C ASN A 18 -12.79 -9.65 1.33
N TYR A 19 -12.65 -8.35 1.02
CA TYR A 19 -11.37 -7.71 0.75
C TYR A 19 -11.42 -6.20 1.04
N VAL A 20 -10.38 -5.67 1.65
CA VAL A 20 -10.16 -4.24 1.83
C VAL A 20 -8.72 -3.91 1.47
N SER A 21 -8.51 -2.82 0.73
CA SER A 21 -7.19 -2.28 0.46
C SER A 21 -7.20 -0.77 0.49
N ASN A 22 -6.05 -0.15 0.70
CA ASN A 22 -5.85 1.29 0.56
C ASN A 22 -5.24 1.68 -0.81
N THR A 23 -5.18 0.72 -1.75
CA THR A 23 -4.53 0.90 -3.06
C THR A 23 -5.51 0.95 -4.24
N ILE A 24 -6.79 0.61 -4.05
CA ILE A 24 -7.81 0.65 -5.11
C ILE A 24 -8.04 2.09 -5.60
N GLU A 25 -8.21 3.01 -4.66
CA GLU A 25 -8.20 4.47 -4.88
C GLU A 25 -7.07 5.04 -4.02
N PRO A 26 -5.84 5.17 -4.55
CA PRO A 26 -4.68 5.53 -3.75
C PRO A 26 -4.81 6.89 -3.08
N SER A 27 -4.58 6.92 -1.78
CA SER A 27 -4.58 8.14 -0.97
C SER A 27 -3.46 8.17 0.08
N TYR A 28 -2.81 7.05 0.30
CA TYR A 28 -1.62 6.92 1.13
C TYR A 28 -0.34 7.09 0.28
N PRO A 29 0.81 7.37 0.90
CA PRO A 29 2.09 7.27 0.20
C PRO A 29 2.28 5.87 -0.40
N VAL A 30 2.77 5.80 -1.62
CA VAL A 30 3.13 4.55 -2.29
C VAL A 30 4.18 3.81 -1.45
N GLY A 31 3.95 2.52 -1.17
CA GLY A 31 4.78 1.70 -0.28
C GLY A 31 4.20 1.53 1.13
N ILE A 32 3.12 2.28 1.47
CA ILE A 32 2.29 1.96 2.64
C ILE A 32 1.03 1.24 2.16
N ASP A 33 1.23 0.16 1.44
CA ASP A 33 0.15 -0.60 0.82
C ASP A 33 -0.26 -1.73 1.77
N VAL A 34 -1.56 -1.81 2.05
CA VAL A 34 -2.13 -2.80 2.96
C VAL A 34 -3.35 -3.44 2.29
N GLU A 35 -3.37 -4.75 2.30
CA GLU A 35 -4.49 -5.56 1.85
C GLU A 35 -4.92 -6.50 2.96
N VAL A 36 -6.21 -6.53 3.25
CA VAL A 36 -6.83 -7.44 4.23
C VAL A 36 -7.97 -8.19 3.54
N PHE A 37 -7.96 -9.50 3.64
CA PHE A 37 -8.97 -10.35 3.00
C PHE A 37 -9.28 -11.60 3.82
N SER A 38 -10.46 -12.17 3.58
CA SER A 38 -10.85 -13.40 4.23
C SER A 38 -10.09 -14.61 3.64
N PHE A 39 -9.89 -15.63 4.45
CA PHE A 39 -9.31 -16.90 3.98
C PHE A 39 -10.13 -17.53 2.85
N GLU A 40 -11.46 -17.40 2.89
CA GLU A 40 -12.34 -17.94 1.84
C GLU A 40 -12.18 -17.18 0.52
N ALA A 41 -11.93 -15.87 0.56
CA ALA A 41 -11.62 -15.09 -0.64
C ALA A 41 -10.28 -15.55 -1.26
N LEU A 42 -9.25 -15.73 -0.44
CA LEU A 42 -7.96 -16.25 -0.88
C LEU A 42 -8.10 -17.65 -1.50
N LYS A 43 -8.81 -18.56 -0.84
CA LYS A 43 -9.05 -19.93 -1.32
C LYS A 43 -9.77 -19.91 -2.66
N THR A 44 -10.81 -19.07 -2.80
CA THR A 44 -11.56 -18.91 -4.04
C THR A 44 -10.65 -18.41 -5.16
N ALA A 45 -9.82 -17.42 -4.89
CA ALA A 45 -8.85 -16.90 -5.85
C ALA A 45 -7.84 -17.99 -6.25
N TRP A 46 -7.28 -18.72 -5.28
CA TRP A 46 -6.30 -19.79 -5.53
C TRP A 46 -6.83 -20.89 -6.44
N VAL A 47 -8.10 -21.31 -6.24
CA VAL A 47 -8.73 -22.37 -7.04
C VAL A 47 -9.03 -21.90 -8.46
N ASN A 48 -9.45 -20.64 -8.64
CA ASN A 48 -10.02 -20.14 -9.90
C ASN A 48 -9.05 -19.31 -10.74
N ALA A 49 -7.99 -18.75 -10.16
CA ALA A 49 -6.99 -17.96 -10.87
C ALA A 49 -6.28 -18.80 -11.96
N LYS A 50 -6.28 -18.29 -13.20
CA LYS A 50 -5.70 -18.97 -14.37
C LYS A 50 -4.62 -18.13 -15.06
N LYS A 51 -4.73 -16.80 -14.99
CA LYS A 51 -3.76 -15.90 -15.62
C LYS A 51 -2.46 -15.85 -14.84
N SER A 52 -1.34 -15.63 -15.55
CA SER A 52 -0.01 -15.54 -14.94
C SER A 52 0.01 -14.50 -13.81
N VAL A 53 -0.47 -13.29 -14.08
CA VAL A 53 -0.53 -12.21 -13.08
C VAL A 53 -1.35 -12.56 -11.83
N GLU A 54 -2.44 -13.33 -11.99
CA GLU A 54 -3.27 -13.79 -10.86
C GLU A 54 -2.58 -14.88 -10.04
N ARG A 55 -1.64 -15.61 -10.65
CA ARG A 55 -0.86 -16.67 -10.01
C ARG A 55 0.44 -16.16 -9.37
N GLU A 56 1.00 -15.10 -9.93
CA GLU A 56 2.21 -14.44 -9.43
C GLU A 56 1.89 -13.51 -8.23
N HIS A 57 0.84 -12.69 -8.39
CA HIS A 57 0.38 -11.78 -7.36
C HIS A 57 -0.85 -12.36 -6.65
N VAL A 58 -0.93 -12.22 -5.34
CA VAL A 58 -1.92 -12.92 -4.50
C VAL A 58 -3.36 -12.47 -4.76
N THR A 59 -3.60 -11.18 -4.98
CA THR A 59 -4.92 -10.54 -4.90
C THR A 59 -5.56 -10.08 -6.22
N PRO A 60 -4.88 -10.07 -7.39
CA PRO A 60 -5.49 -9.60 -8.64
C PRO A 60 -6.78 -10.31 -9.01
N TYR A 61 -6.89 -11.62 -8.75
CA TYR A 61 -8.13 -12.35 -9.02
C TYR A 61 -9.31 -11.77 -8.24
N ILE A 62 -9.10 -11.38 -6.98
CA ILE A 62 -10.15 -10.79 -6.13
C ILE A 62 -10.55 -9.43 -6.70
N ILE A 63 -9.56 -8.57 -6.97
CA ILE A 63 -9.78 -7.19 -7.43
C ILE A 63 -10.48 -7.16 -8.80
N TYR A 64 -10.13 -8.08 -9.71
CA TYR A 64 -10.68 -8.11 -11.06
C TYR A 64 -12.05 -8.82 -11.18
N ASN A 65 -12.55 -9.39 -10.08
CA ASN A 65 -13.86 -10.04 -10.04
C ASN A 65 -14.80 -9.43 -8.99
N PRO A 66 -15.11 -8.11 -9.07
CA PRO A 66 -15.93 -7.43 -8.06
C PRO A 66 -17.38 -7.94 -7.98
N SER A 67 -17.82 -8.74 -8.94
CA SER A 67 -19.13 -9.42 -8.88
C SER A 67 -19.12 -10.66 -7.96
N LEU A 68 -17.94 -11.19 -7.63
CA LEU A 68 -17.77 -12.36 -6.76
C LEU A 68 -17.37 -12.00 -5.34
N PHE A 69 -16.84 -10.79 -5.13
CA PHE A 69 -16.28 -10.37 -3.86
C PHE A 69 -16.78 -8.98 -3.47
N ASN A 70 -17.15 -8.82 -2.20
CA ASN A 70 -17.43 -7.52 -1.62
C ASN A 70 -16.11 -6.83 -1.27
N ILE A 71 -15.77 -5.80 -2.04
CA ILE A 71 -14.49 -5.10 -1.99
C ILE A 71 -14.71 -3.68 -1.45
N ALA A 72 -13.83 -3.22 -0.58
CA ALA A 72 -13.81 -1.83 -0.12
C ALA A 72 -12.42 -1.20 -0.23
N ASN A 73 -12.40 0.12 -0.46
CA ASN A 73 -11.18 0.93 -0.37
C ASN A 73 -11.12 1.66 0.96
N TYR A 74 -9.99 1.54 1.68
CA TYR A 74 -9.73 2.30 2.90
C TYR A 74 -8.98 3.58 2.56
N LYS A 75 -9.66 4.73 2.67
CA LYS A 75 -9.15 6.01 2.22
C LYS A 75 -8.50 6.81 3.35
N ASN A 76 -7.36 7.42 3.07
CA ASN A 76 -6.77 8.42 3.97
C ASN A 76 -7.57 9.73 3.90
N SER A 77 -7.58 10.48 5.01
CA SER A 77 -8.18 11.83 5.05
C SER A 77 -7.44 12.86 4.20
N LYS A 78 -6.15 12.61 3.91
CA LYS A 78 -5.30 13.46 3.07
C LYS A 78 -4.88 12.71 1.81
N GLN A 79 -4.78 13.42 0.70
CA GLN A 79 -4.24 12.86 -0.54
C GLN A 79 -2.72 12.92 -0.52
N LEU A 80 -2.07 11.78 -0.29
CA LEU A 80 -0.62 11.63 -0.14
C LEU A 80 -0.01 10.66 -1.17
N SER A 81 -0.77 10.19 -2.15
CA SER A 81 -0.32 9.22 -3.15
C SER A 81 0.76 9.75 -4.10
N TYR A 82 1.06 11.05 -4.05
CA TYR A 82 2.19 11.64 -4.75
C TYR A 82 3.54 11.38 -4.06
N LEU A 83 3.54 10.91 -2.81
CA LEU A 83 4.74 10.51 -2.08
C LEU A 83 5.07 9.05 -2.38
N ARG A 84 6.36 8.75 -2.56
CA ARG A 84 6.85 7.41 -2.84
C ARG A 84 7.83 6.97 -1.74
N TRP A 85 7.47 5.90 -1.02
CA TRP A 85 8.21 5.35 0.12
C TRP A 85 8.55 3.86 -0.04
N THR A 86 8.64 3.39 -1.29
CA THR A 86 9.16 2.07 -1.65
C THR A 86 10.70 2.09 -1.69
N ILE A 87 11.34 0.94 -1.85
CA ILE A 87 12.79 0.81 -2.06
C ILE A 87 13.02 -0.12 -3.26
N ASP A 88 12.78 0.41 -4.47
CA ASP A 88 12.95 -0.34 -5.72
C ASP A 88 14.14 0.22 -6.54
N THR A 89 14.52 1.48 -6.29
CA THR A 89 15.59 2.18 -7.01
C THR A 89 16.67 2.70 -6.06
N LYS A 90 17.76 3.22 -6.62
CA LYS A 90 18.85 3.85 -5.84
C LYS A 90 18.35 5.14 -5.17
N GLU A 91 17.51 5.88 -5.86
CA GLU A 91 16.90 7.12 -5.38
C GLU A 91 15.96 6.85 -4.21
N ASP A 92 15.15 5.76 -4.29
CA ASP A 92 14.32 5.32 -3.17
C ASP A 92 15.14 4.99 -1.93
N LEU A 93 16.23 4.24 -2.12
CA LEU A 93 17.16 3.90 -1.05
C LEU A 93 17.81 5.15 -0.45
N GLN A 94 18.17 6.14 -1.29
CA GLN A 94 18.75 7.39 -0.83
C GLN A 94 17.74 8.19 0.00
N MET A 95 16.50 8.33 -0.48
CA MET A 95 15.42 8.99 0.26
C MET A 95 15.18 8.33 1.61
N THR A 96 15.10 6.99 1.63
CA THR A 96 14.93 6.22 2.85
C THR A 96 16.07 6.44 3.84
N LYS A 97 17.33 6.46 3.39
CA LYS A 97 18.50 6.76 4.25
C LYS A 97 18.39 8.16 4.86
N GLU A 98 17.97 9.17 4.09
CA GLU A 98 17.77 10.53 4.59
C GLU A 98 16.71 10.59 5.70
N VAL A 99 15.61 9.83 5.57
CA VAL A 99 14.59 9.72 6.59
C VAL A 99 15.14 9.04 7.85
N TYR A 100 15.78 7.87 7.69
CA TYR A 100 16.35 7.13 8.82
C TYR A 100 17.42 7.90 9.57
N ASN A 101 18.32 8.57 8.88
CA ASN A 101 19.38 9.38 9.49
C ASN A 101 18.84 10.50 10.41
N ARG A 102 17.58 10.92 10.22
CA ARG A 102 16.97 12.01 10.99
C ARG A 102 15.95 11.54 12.02
N LEU A 103 15.29 10.43 11.77
CA LEU A 103 14.21 9.95 12.65
C LEU A 103 14.58 8.74 13.47
N TYR A 104 15.55 7.93 13.03
CA TYR A 104 15.90 6.72 13.75
C TYR A 104 16.56 7.06 15.10
N VAL A 105 15.97 6.51 16.14
CA VAL A 105 16.55 6.46 17.50
C VAL A 105 16.38 5.03 17.97
N GLU A 106 17.43 4.45 18.55
CA GLU A 106 17.41 3.10 19.08
C GLU A 106 16.24 2.93 20.08
N ASP A 107 15.52 1.81 19.97
CA ASP A 107 14.34 1.48 20.77
C ASP A 107 13.14 2.42 20.62
N LYS A 108 13.13 3.31 19.62
CA LYS A 108 11.97 4.14 19.30
C LYS A 108 11.45 3.87 17.89
N ILE A 109 10.13 3.76 17.78
CA ILE A 109 9.45 3.64 16.48
C ILE A 109 9.01 5.04 16.05
N PHE A 110 9.32 5.42 14.81
CA PHE A 110 8.71 6.56 14.15
C PHE A 110 7.61 6.10 13.21
N TYR A 111 6.57 6.91 13.06
CA TYR A 111 5.36 6.61 12.30
C TYR A 111 5.23 7.48 11.05
N MET A 112 4.20 7.25 10.26
CA MET A 112 3.90 8.03 9.05
C MET A 112 3.86 9.53 9.32
N ASP A 113 3.24 9.96 10.42
CA ASP A 113 3.13 11.39 10.77
C ASP A 113 4.50 12.03 11.05
N ASP A 114 5.44 11.29 11.64
CA ASP A 114 6.80 11.77 11.88
C ASP A 114 7.55 12.01 10.56
N ILE A 115 7.37 11.08 9.59
CA ILE A 115 7.92 11.24 8.24
C ILE A 115 7.29 12.44 7.54
N LEU A 116 5.98 12.61 7.61
CA LEU A 116 5.30 13.76 7.00
C LEU A 116 5.78 15.09 7.58
N GLN A 117 5.96 15.18 8.91
CA GLN A 117 6.54 16.37 9.55
C GLN A 117 7.98 16.62 9.11
N LEU A 118 8.79 15.55 8.97
CA LEU A 118 10.15 15.67 8.45
C LEU A 118 10.16 16.22 7.03
N LEU A 119 9.32 15.68 6.13
CA LEU A 119 9.24 16.12 4.73
C LEU A 119 8.70 17.55 4.61
N GLN A 120 7.78 17.96 5.50
CA GLN A 120 7.33 19.36 5.57
C GLN A 120 8.47 20.31 5.95
N LYS A 121 9.35 19.89 6.87
CA LYS A 121 10.51 20.67 7.30
C LYS A 121 11.65 20.65 6.27
N TYR A 122 11.82 19.57 5.53
CA TYR A 122 12.89 19.33 4.57
C TYR A 122 12.33 18.80 3.24
N PRO A 123 11.65 19.63 2.43
CA PRO A 123 10.95 19.19 1.22
C PRO A 123 11.87 18.51 0.19
N HIS A 124 13.14 18.93 0.11
CA HIS A 124 14.13 18.34 -0.79
C HIS A 124 14.34 16.83 -0.62
N ILE A 125 13.94 16.25 0.52
CA ILE A 125 14.03 14.80 0.76
C ILE A 125 13.00 14.07 -0.11
N SER A 126 11.77 14.58 -0.25
CA SER A 126 10.77 13.99 -1.14
C SER A 126 11.11 14.20 -2.62
N ASP A 127 11.91 15.19 -2.97
CA ASP A 127 12.31 15.44 -4.35
C ASP A 127 13.29 14.39 -4.88
N ILE A 128 14.01 13.68 -3.99
CA ILE A 128 15.04 12.69 -4.35
C ILE A 128 14.50 11.61 -5.29
N ASN A 129 13.27 11.13 -5.06
CA ASN A 129 12.65 10.08 -5.85
C ASN A 129 11.30 10.47 -6.48
N SER A 130 10.97 11.76 -6.48
CA SER A 130 9.70 12.26 -7.02
C SER A 130 9.52 12.05 -8.52
N SER A 131 10.62 11.90 -9.27
CA SER A 131 10.61 11.64 -10.72
C SER A 131 10.45 10.17 -11.09
N ILE A 132 10.46 9.25 -10.11
CA ILE A 132 10.30 7.81 -10.36
C ILE A 132 8.83 7.50 -10.59
N GLU A 133 8.52 7.03 -11.79
CA GLU A 133 7.17 6.58 -12.13
C GLU A 133 6.78 5.32 -11.37
N GLN A 134 5.54 5.28 -10.88
CA GLN A 134 4.97 4.10 -10.28
C GLN A 134 4.43 3.18 -11.38
N PHE A 135 4.98 1.98 -11.48
CA PHE A 135 4.41 0.95 -12.34
C PHE A 135 3.16 0.38 -11.69
N ALA A 136 2.00 0.62 -12.29
CA ALA A 136 0.78 -0.07 -11.90
C ALA A 136 0.79 -1.50 -12.45
N ILE A 137 0.29 -2.45 -11.68
CA ILE A 137 -0.02 -3.79 -12.21
C ILE A 137 -1.25 -3.64 -13.10
N GLU A 138 -1.02 -3.55 -14.42
CA GLU A 138 -2.13 -3.41 -15.36
C GLU A 138 -2.94 -4.72 -15.46
N PRO A 139 -4.28 -4.63 -15.46
CA PRO A 139 -5.14 -5.78 -15.75
C PRO A 139 -4.90 -6.23 -17.21
N GLY A 140 -4.14 -7.30 -17.40
CA GLY A 140 -4.03 -7.93 -18.71
C GLY A 140 -2.65 -7.93 -19.38
N VAL A 141 -1.57 -7.60 -18.69
CA VAL A 141 -0.22 -7.92 -19.18
C VAL A 141 -0.08 -9.45 -19.21
N LYS A 142 0.09 -9.98 -20.44
CA LYS A 142 0.26 -11.41 -20.73
C LYS A 142 1.63 -11.90 -20.29
#